data_47726853f8dc7e1dbe622200b2337adf
#
_entry.id   47726853f8dc7e1dbe622200b2337adf
#
_cell.length_a   1.000
_cell.length_b   1.000
_cell.length_c   1.000
_cell.angle_alpha   90.00
_cell.angle_beta   90.00
_cell.angle_gamma   90.00
#
_symmetry.space_group_name_H-M   'P 1'
#
loop_
_entity.id
_entity.type
_entity.pdbx_description
1 polymer ?
#
loop_
_entity_poly.entity_id
_entity_poly.type
_entity_poly.pdbx_seq_one_letter_code
_entity_poly.pdbx_strand_id
1 'polypeptide(L)'
;GQCPLFGMTSMLPEAKAAAVEHGYFAKTMVFPSVQMNGAVLAAATSLVVDSTDNILVGEMLRVNTTGEIVRVSAVVDAVTLTVRRATGQVAAADIADDVKLYSVGTSFEQGSNAPTSRLMNPTRVMNNTQIFRNSWALAGTVTAITPIVGSSLVAESRIDCGLFHGADIEKAMIFGQKSGQTINSQYLTTMDGIIESIRRYAPAGNTTVAGGTTTYAQLQTALNGCFDVTSNGRTGNRRTLFVGGGARHVINEIGRLSGNYQIM
;
A
#
# COMPACT_ATOMS: atom_id res chain seq x y z
N GLY A 1 7.78 -21.84 13.71
CA GLY A 1 6.78 -21.42 14.68
C GLY A 1 5.39 -21.41 14.05
N GLN A 2 4.38 -21.69 14.84
CA GLN A 2 2.99 -21.74 14.36
C GLN A 2 2.41 -20.32 14.10
N CYS A 3 3.01 -19.29 14.66
CA CYS A 3 2.58 -17.88 14.55
C CYS A 3 3.75 -16.96 14.17
N PRO A 4 4.20 -17.00 12.89
CA PRO A 4 5.40 -16.29 12.47
C PRO A 4 5.24 -14.77 12.47
N LEU A 5 4.07 -14.24 12.14
CA LEU A 5 3.81 -12.80 12.13
C LEU A 5 3.77 -12.25 13.55
N PHE A 6 3.07 -12.91 14.45
CA PHE A 6 3.03 -12.54 15.87
C PHE A 6 4.43 -12.57 16.50
N GLY A 7 5.22 -13.62 16.23
CA GLY A 7 6.61 -13.70 16.69
C GLY A 7 7.50 -12.61 16.15
N MET A 8 7.33 -12.20 14.91
CA MET A 8 8.08 -11.09 14.31
C MET A 8 7.68 -9.74 14.90
N THR A 9 6.38 -9.48 15.06
CA THR A 9 5.90 -8.20 15.61
C THR A 9 6.24 -8.02 17.07
N SER A 10 6.30 -9.10 17.86
CA SER A 10 6.71 -9.03 19.26
C SER A 10 8.18 -8.60 19.47
N MET A 11 9.01 -8.66 18.42
CA MET A 11 10.40 -8.15 18.44
C MET A 11 10.51 -6.67 18.07
N LEU A 12 9.42 -6.04 17.61
CA LEU A 12 9.41 -4.62 17.25
C LEU A 12 9.23 -3.75 18.50
N PRO A 13 9.73 -2.50 18.47
CA PRO A 13 9.49 -1.55 19.55
C PRO A 13 7.99 -1.36 19.80
N GLU A 14 7.58 -1.42 21.06
CA GLU A 14 6.20 -1.23 21.46
C GLU A 14 5.88 0.25 21.67
N ALA A 15 4.70 0.67 21.21
CA ALA A 15 4.14 1.97 21.51
C ALA A 15 2.76 1.81 22.13
N LYS A 16 2.51 2.55 23.21
CA LYS A 16 1.20 2.53 23.89
C LYS A 16 0.18 3.30 23.09
N ALA A 17 -0.97 2.67 22.82
CA ALA A 17 -2.13 3.35 22.25
C ALA A 17 -2.79 4.21 23.37
N ALA A 18 -2.91 5.51 23.15
CA ALA A 18 -3.52 6.43 24.10
C ALA A 18 -5.06 6.40 24.08
N ALA A 19 -5.65 5.87 23.00
CA ALA A 19 -7.10 5.80 22.79
C ALA A 19 -7.48 4.49 22.11
N VAL A 20 -8.77 4.17 22.12
CA VAL A 20 -9.32 2.99 21.44
C VAL A 20 -9.05 3.06 19.93
N GLU A 21 -9.21 4.24 19.35
CA GLU A 21 -8.81 4.52 17.96
C GLU A 21 -7.44 5.21 17.97
N HIS A 22 -6.49 4.65 17.25
CA HIS A 22 -5.13 5.16 17.11
C HIS A 22 -4.67 5.07 15.65
N GLY A 23 -3.65 5.81 15.31
CA GLY A 23 -3.15 5.80 13.94
C GLY A 23 -1.98 6.76 13.74
N TYR A 24 -1.65 6.94 12.48
CA TYR A 24 -0.58 7.82 12.06
C TYR A 24 -1.01 8.64 10.83
N PHE A 25 -0.26 9.69 10.56
CA PHE A 25 -0.43 10.48 9.36
C PHE A 25 0.59 10.03 8.30
N ALA A 26 0.07 9.58 7.16
CA ALA A 26 0.88 9.26 6.00
C ALA A 26 0.89 10.47 5.05
N LYS A 27 2.08 10.93 4.67
CA LYS A 27 2.25 11.97 3.66
C LYS A 27 3.02 11.38 2.49
N THR A 28 2.34 11.20 1.37
CA THR A 28 2.97 10.74 0.14
C THR A 28 3.36 11.95 -0.70
N MET A 29 4.62 12.06 -1.08
CA MET A 29 5.03 13.04 -2.09
C MET A 29 4.66 12.50 -3.45
N VAL A 30 3.70 13.16 -4.09
CA VAL A 30 3.32 12.88 -5.49
C VAL A 30 3.97 13.93 -6.36
N PHE A 31 4.85 13.50 -7.26
CA PHE A 31 5.39 14.38 -8.29
C PHE A 31 4.31 14.65 -9.32
N PRO A 32 4.14 15.92 -9.78
CA PRO A 32 3.09 16.25 -10.72
C PRO A 32 3.28 15.49 -12.03
N SER A 33 2.26 14.79 -12.42
CA SER A 33 2.14 14.16 -13.74
C SER A 33 0.67 14.09 -14.09
N VAL A 34 0.36 14.18 -15.36
CA VAL A 34 -1.01 14.03 -15.88
C VAL A 34 -1.00 13.02 -17.01
N GLN A 35 -2.12 12.37 -17.23
CA GLN A 35 -2.36 11.49 -18.36
C GLN A 35 -3.46 12.10 -19.22
N MET A 36 -3.28 12.06 -20.53
CA MET A 36 -4.28 12.57 -21.47
C MET A 36 -5.53 11.71 -21.41
N ASN A 37 -6.67 12.37 -21.48
CA ASN A 37 -8.00 11.75 -21.65
C ASN A 37 -8.58 12.25 -22.97
N GLY A 38 -8.23 11.55 -24.02
CA GLY A 38 -8.54 11.89 -25.41
C GLY A 38 -7.36 12.47 -26.19
N ALA A 39 -7.31 12.16 -27.47
CA ALA A 39 -6.28 12.66 -28.38
C ALA A 39 -6.52 14.14 -28.72
N VAL A 40 -5.43 14.92 -28.84
CA VAL A 40 -5.49 16.35 -29.19
C VAL A 40 -4.52 16.67 -30.32
N LEU A 41 -4.94 17.60 -31.17
CA LEU A 41 -4.12 18.09 -32.28
C LEU A 41 -3.05 19.08 -31.81
N ALA A 42 -2.01 19.28 -32.62
CA ALA A 42 -0.90 20.18 -32.35
C ALA A 42 -1.32 21.64 -32.01
N ALA A 43 -2.38 22.13 -32.65
CA ALA A 43 -2.90 23.48 -32.45
C ALA A 43 -3.77 23.65 -31.19
N ALA A 44 -4.12 22.57 -30.48
CA ALA A 44 -4.97 22.62 -29.31
C ALA A 44 -4.29 23.31 -28.13
N THR A 45 -4.97 24.26 -27.53
CA THR A 45 -4.52 24.96 -26.31
C THR A 45 -5.25 24.50 -25.06
N SER A 46 -6.28 23.68 -25.21
CA SER A 46 -6.99 23.02 -24.12
C SER A 46 -6.67 21.52 -24.14
N LEU A 47 -6.22 21.00 -23.00
CA LEU A 47 -5.94 19.58 -22.80
C LEU A 47 -6.93 19.02 -21.81
N VAL A 48 -7.57 17.91 -22.17
CA VAL A 48 -8.39 17.12 -21.25
C VAL A 48 -7.49 16.02 -20.70
N VAL A 49 -7.46 15.88 -19.38
CA VAL A 49 -6.59 14.94 -18.66
C VAL A 49 -7.43 14.16 -17.63
N ASP A 50 -6.93 13.03 -17.14
CA ASP A 50 -7.63 12.22 -16.14
C ASP A 50 -7.82 12.95 -14.81
N SER A 51 -6.83 13.71 -14.37
CA SER A 51 -6.90 14.57 -13.19
C SER A 51 -5.91 15.72 -13.28
N THR A 52 -6.32 16.89 -12.80
CA THR A 52 -5.45 18.09 -12.65
C THR A 52 -4.87 18.22 -11.25
N ASP A 53 -5.01 17.19 -10.40
CA ASP A 53 -4.50 17.20 -9.04
C ASP A 53 -3.00 17.48 -9.00
N ASN A 54 -2.61 18.39 -8.10
CA ASN A 54 -1.23 18.84 -7.91
C ASN A 54 -0.58 19.57 -9.10
N ILE A 55 -1.34 19.94 -10.15
CA ILE A 55 -0.88 20.78 -11.24
C ILE A 55 -1.17 22.25 -10.89
N LEU A 56 -0.17 23.09 -11.09
CA LEU A 56 -0.27 24.53 -10.85
C LEU A 56 -0.04 25.34 -12.13
N VAL A 57 -0.58 26.53 -12.15
CA VAL A 57 -0.30 27.50 -13.22
C VAL A 57 1.19 27.84 -13.24
N GLY A 58 1.78 27.91 -14.43
CA GLY A 58 3.21 28.11 -14.63
C GLY A 58 4.04 26.84 -14.66
N GLU A 59 3.43 25.68 -14.46
CA GLU A 59 4.11 24.39 -14.55
C GLU A 59 4.39 24.01 -15.99
N MET A 60 5.58 23.46 -16.21
CA MET A 60 6.00 22.96 -17.52
C MET A 60 5.90 21.43 -17.52
N LEU A 61 5.12 20.90 -18.45
CA LEU A 61 4.89 19.48 -18.61
C LEU A 61 5.56 18.99 -19.90
N ARG A 62 6.36 17.93 -19.80
CA ARG A 62 6.97 17.29 -20.95
C ARG A 62 6.09 16.13 -21.40
N VAL A 63 5.71 16.14 -22.67
CA VAL A 63 5.00 15.05 -23.33
C VAL A 63 5.96 13.86 -23.51
N ASN A 64 5.61 12.70 -23.02
CA ASN A 64 6.51 11.54 -23.01
C ASN A 64 6.86 11.04 -24.40
N THR A 65 5.92 11.08 -25.35
CA THR A 65 6.09 10.54 -26.71
C THR A 65 6.82 11.49 -27.64
N THR A 66 6.49 12.78 -27.62
CA THR A 66 7.02 13.78 -28.57
C THR A 66 8.21 14.56 -28.02
N GLY A 67 8.37 14.59 -26.69
CA GLY A 67 9.36 15.42 -26.02
C GLY A 67 8.99 16.90 -25.96
N GLU A 68 7.84 17.32 -26.50
CA GLU A 68 7.34 18.68 -26.43
C GLU A 68 7.17 19.12 -24.97
N ILE A 69 7.49 20.37 -24.71
CA ILE A 69 7.21 21.03 -23.42
C ILE A 69 6.02 21.95 -23.60
N VAL A 70 5.00 21.73 -22.80
CA VAL A 70 3.81 22.56 -22.71
C VAL A 70 3.78 23.28 -21.35
N ARG A 71 3.44 24.57 -21.34
CA ARG A 71 3.31 25.36 -20.09
C ARG A 71 1.84 25.49 -19.72
N VAL A 72 1.50 25.19 -18.49
CA VAL A 72 0.16 25.37 -17.96
C VAL A 72 -0.12 26.86 -17.76
N SER A 73 -1.10 27.39 -18.47
CA SER A 73 -1.54 28.79 -18.37
C SER A 73 -2.69 28.97 -17.39
N ALA A 74 -3.61 27.99 -17.33
CA ALA A 74 -4.71 27.97 -16.36
C ALA A 74 -5.14 26.53 -16.08
N VAL A 75 -5.60 26.28 -14.86
CA VAL A 75 -6.33 25.06 -14.47
C VAL A 75 -7.80 25.45 -14.44
N VAL A 76 -8.58 24.93 -15.39
CA VAL A 76 -9.98 25.31 -15.58
C VAL A 76 -10.88 24.56 -14.61
N ASP A 77 -10.69 23.25 -14.54
CA ASP A 77 -11.44 22.34 -13.67
C ASP A 77 -10.61 21.09 -13.30
N ALA A 78 -11.24 20.10 -12.72
CA ALA A 78 -10.56 18.89 -12.23
C ALA A 78 -9.95 18.02 -13.35
N VAL A 79 -10.29 18.26 -14.63
CA VAL A 79 -9.86 17.46 -15.77
C VAL A 79 -9.38 18.29 -16.97
N THR A 80 -9.49 19.63 -16.92
CA THR A 80 -9.17 20.51 -18.06
C THR A 80 -8.08 21.50 -17.73
N LEU A 81 -7.04 21.50 -18.57
CA LEU A 81 -5.91 22.44 -18.50
C LEU A 81 -5.91 23.34 -19.73
N THR A 82 -5.72 24.63 -19.54
CA THR A 82 -5.32 25.54 -20.63
C THR A 82 -3.80 25.63 -20.65
N VAL A 83 -3.22 25.38 -21.82
CA VAL A 83 -1.77 25.31 -21.97
C VAL A 83 -1.26 26.17 -23.11
N ARG A 84 -0.01 26.59 -23.01
CA ARG A 84 0.77 27.13 -24.11
C ARG A 84 1.64 26.00 -24.66
N ARG A 85 1.45 25.69 -25.95
CA ARG A 85 2.18 24.63 -26.66
C ARG A 85 3.57 25.12 -27.10
N ALA A 86 4.46 24.19 -27.37
CA ALA A 86 5.81 24.45 -27.89
C ALA A 86 6.60 25.51 -27.08
N THR A 87 6.54 25.43 -25.76
CA THR A 87 7.28 26.36 -24.89
C THR A 87 8.79 26.08 -24.89
N GLY A 88 9.19 24.86 -25.28
CA GLY A 88 10.59 24.46 -25.48
C GLY A 88 11.05 24.60 -26.93
N GLN A 89 12.10 23.88 -27.29
CA GLN A 89 12.65 23.85 -28.66
C GLN A 89 11.91 22.88 -29.59
N VAL A 90 11.13 21.96 -29.02
CA VAL A 90 10.36 20.98 -29.79
C VAL A 90 9.03 21.61 -30.21
N ALA A 91 8.73 21.53 -31.50
CA ALA A 91 7.48 22.03 -32.06
C ALA A 91 6.28 21.25 -31.51
N ALA A 92 5.11 21.90 -31.50
CA ALA A 92 3.86 21.24 -31.12
C ALA A 92 3.54 20.09 -32.10
N ALA A 93 3.17 18.95 -31.56
CA ALA A 93 2.75 17.77 -32.28
C ALA A 93 1.45 17.22 -31.69
N ASP A 94 0.78 16.35 -32.45
CA ASP A 94 -0.41 15.67 -31.96
C ASP A 94 -0.06 14.80 -30.76
N ILE A 95 -0.92 14.81 -29.74
CA ILE A 95 -0.78 13.99 -28.56
C ILE A 95 -1.91 12.96 -28.57
N ALA A 96 -1.55 11.68 -28.53
CA ALA A 96 -2.51 10.60 -28.50
C ALA A 96 -3.17 10.49 -27.11
N ASP A 97 -4.28 9.75 -27.06
CA ASP A 97 -4.90 9.37 -25.81
C ASP A 97 -3.96 8.55 -24.92
N ASP A 98 -4.18 8.56 -23.61
CA ASP A 98 -3.39 7.87 -22.60
C ASP A 98 -1.89 8.26 -22.50
N VAL A 99 -1.44 9.26 -23.24
CA VAL A 99 -0.05 9.73 -23.15
C VAL A 99 0.18 10.46 -21.83
N LYS A 100 1.24 10.09 -21.14
CA LYS A 100 1.66 10.74 -19.88
C LYS A 100 2.52 11.98 -20.14
N LEU A 101 2.22 13.03 -19.37
CA LEU A 101 2.99 14.26 -19.31
C LEU A 101 3.59 14.39 -17.91
N TYR A 102 4.89 14.62 -17.82
CA TYR A 102 5.61 14.76 -16.56
C TYR A 102 6.05 16.20 -16.33
N SER A 103 5.92 16.66 -15.10
CA SER A 103 6.42 17.97 -14.72
C SER A 103 7.95 18.02 -14.81
N VAL A 104 8.46 19.02 -15.48
CA VAL A 104 9.90 19.33 -15.55
C VAL A 104 10.27 20.59 -14.76
N GLY A 105 9.32 21.14 -14.02
CA GLY A 105 9.50 22.32 -13.18
C GLY A 105 8.51 23.42 -13.50
N THR A 106 8.77 24.60 -12.98
CA THR A 106 7.92 25.80 -13.17
C THR A 106 8.71 26.90 -13.83
N SER A 107 8.06 27.71 -14.66
CA SER A 107 8.65 28.90 -15.27
C SER A 107 7.64 30.05 -15.27
N PHE A 108 8.09 31.18 -14.77
CA PHE A 108 7.27 32.40 -14.66
C PHE A 108 7.93 33.56 -15.38
N GLU A 109 7.12 34.55 -15.75
CA GLU A 109 7.54 35.77 -16.38
C GLU A 109 8.33 36.66 -15.40
N GLN A 110 9.25 37.43 -15.92
CA GLN A 110 9.97 38.45 -15.11
C GLN A 110 8.97 39.45 -14.54
N GLY A 111 9.04 39.67 -13.23
CA GLY A 111 8.12 40.63 -12.54
C GLY A 111 6.73 40.05 -12.25
N SER A 112 6.49 38.78 -12.47
CA SER A 112 5.21 38.12 -12.10
C SER A 112 5.03 38.01 -10.59
N ASN A 113 3.77 37.97 -10.15
CA ASN A 113 3.43 37.76 -8.74
C ASN A 113 3.76 36.33 -8.29
N ALA A 114 3.88 36.15 -6.97
CA ALA A 114 4.09 34.82 -6.39
C ALA A 114 2.98 33.83 -6.81
N PRO A 115 3.34 32.61 -7.23
CA PRO A 115 2.36 31.60 -7.61
C PRO A 115 1.62 31.05 -6.39
N THR A 116 0.50 30.37 -6.65
CA THR A 116 -0.21 29.61 -5.62
C THR A 116 0.70 28.55 -5.01
N SER A 117 0.69 28.41 -3.69
CA SER A 117 1.49 27.41 -2.99
C SER A 117 0.96 26.01 -3.22
N ARG A 118 1.87 25.05 -3.41
CA ARG A 118 1.51 23.62 -3.43
C ARG A 118 1.47 23.12 -2.00
N LEU A 119 0.30 22.62 -1.58
CA LEU A 119 0.10 22.05 -0.26
C LEU A 119 -0.30 20.58 -0.40
N MET A 120 0.44 19.71 0.26
CA MET A 120 0.09 18.28 0.37
C MET A 120 -0.42 18.02 1.79
N ASN A 121 -1.68 17.67 1.89
CA ASN A 121 -2.29 17.31 3.17
C ASN A 121 -1.95 15.86 3.52
N PRO A 122 -1.54 15.57 4.75
CA PRO A 122 -1.32 14.21 5.19
C PRO A 122 -2.66 13.46 5.30
N THR A 123 -2.68 12.22 4.83
CA THR A 123 -3.81 11.30 4.99
C THR A 123 -3.72 10.61 6.35
N ARG A 124 -4.82 10.57 7.07
CA ARG A 124 -4.90 9.91 8.36
C ARG A 124 -5.22 8.43 8.18
N VAL A 125 -4.32 7.56 8.63
CA VAL A 125 -4.52 6.11 8.67
C VAL A 125 -4.83 5.71 10.10
N MET A 126 -6.01 5.13 10.32
CA MET A 126 -6.54 4.85 11.66
C MET A 126 -6.92 3.39 11.82
N ASN A 127 -6.58 2.82 12.98
CA ASN A 127 -6.97 1.49 13.39
C ASN A 127 -7.55 1.50 14.80
N ASN A 128 -8.26 0.44 15.18
CA ASN A 128 -8.81 0.27 16.53
C ASN A 128 -7.97 -0.72 17.34
N THR A 129 -8.02 -0.57 18.64
CA THR A 129 -7.56 -1.61 19.56
C THR A 129 -8.57 -2.73 19.63
N GLN A 130 -8.12 -3.96 19.87
CA GLN A 130 -8.96 -5.14 20.05
C GLN A 130 -8.55 -5.86 21.32
N ILE A 131 -9.53 -6.36 22.07
CA ILE A 131 -9.31 -7.11 23.30
C ILE A 131 -9.41 -8.60 22.98
N PHE A 132 -8.31 -9.34 23.14
CA PHE A 132 -8.27 -10.80 23.02
C PHE A 132 -8.34 -11.43 24.41
N ARG A 133 -9.17 -12.46 24.57
CA ARG A 133 -9.33 -13.21 25.82
C ARG A 133 -9.47 -14.68 25.52
N ASN A 134 -8.58 -15.48 26.09
CA ASN A 134 -8.66 -16.93 26.08
C ASN A 134 -8.63 -17.40 27.53
N SER A 135 -9.40 -18.41 27.89
CA SER A 135 -9.43 -19.01 29.20
C SER A 135 -9.14 -20.49 29.12
N TRP A 136 -8.53 -21.02 30.17
CA TRP A 136 -8.35 -22.44 30.35
C TRP A 136 -8.94 -22.84 31.70
N ALA A 137 -9.51 -24.03 31.77
CA ALA A 137 -10.04 -24.57 33.01
C ALA A 137 -9.80 -26.08 33.05
N LEU A 138 -9.45 -26.58 34.21
CA LEU A 138 -9.32 -28.00 34.48
C LEU A 138 -10.17 -28.34 35.72
N ALA A 139 -10.85 -29.50 35.66
CA ALA A 139 -11.58 -30.00 36.81
C ALA A 139 -10.61 -30.39 37.95
N GLY A 140 -11.00 -30.13 39.18
CA GLY A 140 -10.16 -30.45 40.36
C GLY A 140 -9.76 -31.95 40.45
N THR A 141 -10.62 -32.85 40.01
CA THR A 141 -10.33 -34.30 39.90
C THR A 141 -9.19 -34.58 38.95
N VAL A 142 -9.14 -33.88 37.80
CA VAL A 142 -8.08 -34.08 36.79
C VAL A 142 -6.73 -33.53 37.29
N THR A 143 -6.72 -32.51 38.12
CA THR A 143 -5.48 -31.98 38.71
C THR A 143 -4.93 -32.87 39.82
N ALA A 144 -5.78 -33.69 40.44
CA ALA A 144 -5.40 -34.61 41.51
C ALA A 144 -4.86 -35.96 40.97
N ILE A 145 -5.07 -36.29 39.71
CA ILE A 145 -4.62 -37.53 39.08
C ILE A 145 -3.21 -37.36 38.53
N THR A 146 -2.32 -38.31 38.81
CA THR A 146 -0.98 -38.34 38.20
C THR A 146 -1.11 -38.75 36.73
N PRO A 147 -0.68 -37.95 35.78
CA PRO A 147 -0.77 -38.25 34.36
C PRO A 147 0.13 -39.45 34.01
N ILE A 148 -0.35 -40.34 33.14
CA ILE A 148 0.42 -41.50 32.64
C ILE A 148 1.50 -41.02 31.66
N VAL A 149 1.22 -39.90 30.95
CA VAL A 149 2.12 -39.28 29.97
C VAL A 149 2.25 -37.79 30.28
N GLY A 150 3.48 -37.27 30.32
CA GLY A 150 3.76 -35.89 30.62
C GLY A 150 3.94 -35.60 32.11
N SER A 151 4.46 -34.44 32.44
CA SER A 151 4.80 -34.06 33.81
C SER A 151 3.70 -33.29 34.53
N SER A 152 2.82 -32.59 33.82
CA SER A 152 1.74 -31.77 34.39
C SER A 152 0.69 -31.36 33.35
N LEU A 153 -0.55 -31.83 33.52
CA LEU A 153 -1.70 -31.45 32.70
C LEU A 153 -2.01 -29.95 32.79
N VAL A 154 -1.72 -29.30 33.91
CA VAL A 154 -1.90 -27.87 34.11
C VAL A 154 -0.93 -27.08 33.24
N ALA A 155 0.34 -27.48 33.19
CA ALA A 155 1.35 -26.83 32.37
C ALA A 155 1.03 -26.99 30.87
N GLU A 156 0.63 -28.16 30.46
CA GLU A 156 0.24 -28.48 29.07
C GLU A 156 -0.97 -27.65 28.61
N SER A 157 -2.04 -27.63 29.41
CA SER A 157 -3.22 -26.80 29.12
C SER A 157 -2.93 -25.28 29.05
N ARG A 158 -1.97 -24.78 29.84
CA ARG A 158 -1.50 -23.39 29.76
C ARG A 158 -0.75 -23.12 28.47
N ILE A 159 0.11 -24.04 28.04
CA ILE A 159 0.86 -23.94 26.77
C ILE A 159 -0.12 -23.93 25.61
N ASP A 160 -1.09 -24.84 25.60
CA ASP A 160 -2.11 -24.92 24.55
C ASP A 160 -2.95 -23.64 24.48
N CYS A 161 -3.41 -23.13 25.62
CA CYS A 161 -4.12 -21.85 25.69
C CYS A 161 -3.27 -20.70 25.11
N GLY A 162 -1.98 -20.66 25.43
CA GLY A 162 -1.04 -19.68 24.89
C GLY A 162 -0.88 -19.79 23.37
N LEU A 163 -0.81 -20.99 22.84
CA LEU A 163 -0.74 -21.24 21.40
C LEU A 163 -2.01 -20.79 20.68
N PHE A 164 -3.19 -21.10 21.21
CA PHE A 164 -4.46 -20.63 20.67
C PHE A 164 -4.56 -19.11 20.71
N HIS A 165 -4.14 -18.49 21.81
CA HIS A 165 -4.14 -17.04 21.95
C HIS A 165 -3.24 -16.36 20.90
N GLY A 166 -2.03 -16.87 20.72
CA GLY A 166 -1.13 -16.39 19.66
C GLY A 166 -1.70 -16.55 18.25
N ALA A 167 -2.36 -17.69 17.97
CA ALA A 167 -3.01 -17.95 16.71
C ALA A 167 -4.20 -16.99 16.43
N ASP A 168 -4.99 -16.67 17.45
CA ASP A 168 -6.12 -15.74 17.33
C ASP A 168 -5.63 -14.32 17.05
N ILE A 169 -4.56 -13.88 17.71
CA ILE A 169 -3.93 -12.58 17.43
C ILE A 169 -3.39 -12.56 16.00
N GLU A 170 -2.67 -13.60 15.57
CA GLU A 170 -2.12 -13.65 14.21
C GLU A 170 -3.19 -13.61 13.13
N LYS A 171 -4.29 -14.36 13.31
CA LYS A 171 -5.43 -14.32 12.38
C LYS A 171 -6.06 -12.94 12.31
N ALA A 172 -6.23 -12.27 13.43
CA ALA A 172 -6.76 -10.91 13.48
C ALA A 172 -5.80 -9.90 12.83
N MET A 173 -4.49 -10.04 13.00
CA MET A 173 -3.49 -9.20 12.35
C MET A 173 -3.50 -9.35 10.82
N ILE A 174 -3.84 -10.52 10.30
CA ILE A 174 -3.89 -10.77 8.86
C ILE A 174 -5.27 -10.43 8.27
N PHE A 175 -6.35 -10.95 8.86
CA PHE A 175 -7.71 -10.97 8.30
C PHE A 175 -8.71 -10.08 9.05
N GLY A 176 -8.31 -9.41 10.12
CA GLY A 176 -9.21 -8.57 10.91
C GLY A 176 -9.87 -7.49 10.09
N GLN A 177 -11.06 -7.06 10.50
CA GLN A 177 -11.79 -5.94 9.90
C GLN A 177 -12.13 -4.93 10.99
N LYS A 178 -11.83 -3.65 10.74
CA LYS A 178 -12.11 -2.57 11.68
C LYS A 178 -13.61 -2.41 11.86
N SER A 179 -14.07 -2.54 13.10
CA SER A 179 -15.46 -2.32 13.49
C SER A 179 -15.54 -1.74 14.89
N GLY A 180 -16.63 -1.03 15.18
CA GLY A 180 -17.02 -0.59 16.52
C GLY A 180 -18.51 -0.86 16.68
N GLN A 181 -18.87 -1.68 17.66
CA GLN A 181 -20.25 -2.10 17.92
C GLN A 181 -20.53 -2.07 19.42
N THR A 182 -21.77 -1.86 19.79
CA THR A 182 -22.22 -2.02 21.16
C THR A 182 -22.94 -3.34 21.32
N ILE A 183 -22.42 -4.24 22.13
CA ILE A 183 -23.02 -5.56 22.43
C ILE A 183 -23.22 -5.62 23.95
N ASN A 184 -24.43 -5.98 24.37
CA ASN A 184 -24.81 -6.05 25.79
C ASN A 184 -24.45 -4.77 26.56
N SER A 185 -24.75 -3.61 25.98
CA SER A 185 -24.43 -2.28 26.53
C SER A 185 -22.94 -1.98 26.75
N GLN A 186 -22.05 -2.79 26.14
CA GLN A 186 -20.62 -2.58 26.19
C GLN A 186 -20.05 -2.36 24.80
N TYR A 187 -19.09 -1.44 24.69
CA TYR A 187 -18.46 -1.12 23.41
C TYR A 187 -17.40 -2.16 23.06
N LEU A 188 -17.58 -2.80 21.92
CA LEU A 188 -16.68 -3.80 21.34
C LEU A 188 -16.00 -3.19 20.12
N THR A 189 -14.69 -3.28 20.05
CA THR A 189 -13.90 -2.86 18.90
C THR A 189 -13.08 -4.00 18.33
N THR A 190 -12.95 -4.02 17.00
CA THR A 190 -12.09 -4.94 16.27
C THR A 190 -11.05 -4.16 15.47
N MET A 191 -9.86 -4.71 15.36
CA MET A 191 -8.75 -4.12 14.61
C MET A 191 -8.83 -4.44 13.12
N ASP A 192 -8.29 -3.55 12.30
CA ASP A 192 -8.06 -3.79 10.88
C ASP A 192 -6.80 -4.65 10.70
N GLY A 193 -6.92 -5.73 9.96
CA GLY A 193 -5.79 -6.57 9.59
C GLY A 193 -5.03 -6.02 8.37
N ILE A 194 -3.91 -6.64 8.06
CA ILE A 194 -3.02 -6.22 6.97
C ILE A 194 -3.76 -6.22 5.62
N ILE A 195 -4.56 -7.27 5.34
CA ILE A 195 -5.28 -7.41 4.06
C ILE A 195 -6.29 -6.29 3.88
N GLU A 196 -7.09 -5.98 4.90
CA GLU A 196 -8.09 -4.90 4.82
C GLU A 196 -7.44 -3.52 4.78
N SER A 197 -6.34 -3.33 5.50
CA SER A 197 -5.56 -2.09 5.42
C SER A 197 -5.00 -1.86 4.02
N ILE A 198 -4.51 -2.90 3.35
CA ILE A 198 -4.05 -2.83 1.95
C ILE A 198 -5.23 -2.47 1.03
N ARG A 199 -6.37 -3.13 1.17
CA ARG A 199 -7.56 -2.85 0.34
C ARG A 199 -8.05 -1.41 0.49
N ARG A 200 -7.97 -0.85 1.69
CA ARG A 200 -8.50 0.49 2.01
C ARG A 200 -7.56 1.62 1.63
N TYR A 201 -6.27 1.45 1.84
CA TYR A 201 -5.30 2.54 1.77
C TYR A 201 -4.30 2.41 0.64
N ALA A 202 -4.10 1.21 0.08
CA ALA A 202 -3.18 1.03 -1.03
C ALA A 202 -3.85 1.35 -2.38
N PRO A 203 -3.11 1.90 -3.34
CA PRO A 203 -3.58 2.04 -4.71
C PRO A 203 -4.02 0.69 -5.29
N ALA A 204 -5.04 0.71 -6.15
CA ALA A 204 -5.62 -0.50 -6.75
C ALA A 204 -4.57 -1.39 -7.46
N GLY A 205 -3.52 -0.78 -8.03
CA GLY A 205 -2.42 -1.50 -8.68
C GLY A 205 -1.52 -2.32 -7.73
N ASN A 206 -1.62 -2.11 -6.41
CA ASN A 206 -0.84 -2.86 -5.43
C ASN A 206 -1.45 -4.22 -5.06
N THR A 207 -2.62 -4.53 -5.60
CA THR A 207 -3.29 -5.82 -5.39
C THR A 207 -3.41 -6.55 -6.72
N THR A 208 -2.70 -7.68 -6.87
CA THR A 208 -2.77 -8.52 -8.06
C THR A 208 -3.53 -9.80 -7.76
N VAL A 209 -4.59 -10.05 -8.52
CA VAL A 209 -5.36 -11.29 -8.42
C VAL A 209 -4.78 -12.31 -9.42
N ALA A 210 -4.19 -13.37 -8.90
CA ALA A 210 -3.51 -14.38 -9.73
C ALA A 210 -4.44 -15.43 -10.37
N GLY A 211 -5.72 -15.47 -10.01
CA GLY A 211 -6.73 -16.35 -10.62
C GLY A 211 -6.43 -17.86 -10.60
N GLY A 212 -5.53 -18.31 -9.73
CA GLY A 212 -5.15 -19.72 -9.60
C GLY A 212 -3.97 -20.18 -10.47
N THR A 213 -3.60 -19.43 -11.51
CA THR A 213 -2.42 -19.71 -12.37
C THR A 213 -1.55 -18.46 -12.46
N THR A 214 -0.38 -18.49 -11.84
CA THR A 214 0.57 -17.38 -11.89
C THR A 214 1.69 -17.71 -12.86
N THR A 215 1.94 -16.82 -13.82
CA THR A 215 3.09 -16.91 -14.73
C THR A 215 4.30 -16.17 -14.15
N TYR A 216 5.50 -16.50 -14.66
CA TYR A 216 6.74 -15.79 -14.29
C TYR A 216 6.63 -14.28 -14.54
N ALA A 217 6.07 -13.87 -15.69
CA ALA A 217 5.90 -12.47 -16.03
C ALA A 217 4.97 -11.72 -15.06
N GLN A 218 3.86 -12.34 -14.65
CA GLN A 218 2.95 -11.77 -13.65
C GLN A 218 3.61 -11.63 -12.29
N LEU A 219 4.38 -12.65 -11.86
CA LEU A 219 5.15 -12.59 -10.62
C LEU A 219 6.19 -11.47 -10.67
N GLN A 220 6.92 -11.34 -11.77
CA GLN A 220 7.92 -10.29 -11.96
C GLN A 220 7.28 -8.89 -11.94
N THR A 221 6.15 -8.70 -12.61
CA THR A 221 5.43 -7.42 -12.61
C THR A 221 4.97 -7.04 -11.19
N ALA A 222 4.42 -8.01 -10.44
CA ALA A 222 4.00 -7.77 -9.06
C ALA A 222 5.18 -7.44 -8.14
N LEU A 223 6.32 -8.11 -8.31
CA LEU A 223 7.54 -7.83 -7.55
C LEU A 223 8.14 -6.48 -7.88
N ASN A 224 8.19 -6.10 -9.16
CA ASN A 224 8.71 -4.79 -9.58
C ASN A 224 7.96 -3.65 -8.87
N GLY A 225 6.62 -3.70 -8.82
CA GLY A 225 5.83 -2.72 -8.10
C GLY A 225 6.21 -2.56 -6.61
N CYS A 226 6.69 -3.63 -5.97
CA CYS A 226 7.17 -3.56 -4.59
C CYS A 226 8.51 -2.82 -4.42
N PHE A 227 9.32 -2.72 -5.48
CA PHE A 227 10.62 -2.04 -5.46
C PHE A 227 10.53 -0.61 -5.95
N ASP A 228 9.51 -0.26 -6.75
CA ASP A 228 9.32 1.09 -7.28
C ASP A 228 8.82 2.08 -6.22
N VAL A 229 8.23 1.60 -5.12
CA VAL A 229 7.76 2.45 -4.03
C VAL A 229 8.92 2.84 -3.12
N THR A 230 9.38 4.08 -3.26
CA THR A 230 10.36 4.69 -2.38
C THR A 230 9.66 5.37 -1.20
N SER A 231 9.74 4.80 -0.01
CA SER A 231 9.27 5.45 1.22
C SER A 231 10.42 6.22 1.87
N ASN A 232 10.31 7.55 1.94
CA ASN A 232 11.17 8.45 2.72
C ASN A 232 12.70 8.27 2.54
N GLY A 233 13.17 7.94 1.34
CA GLY A 233 14.61 7.77 1.09
C GLY A 233 15.26 6.57 1.81
N ARG A 234 14.49 5.76 2.50
CA ARG A 234 14.94 4.51 3.14
C ARG A 234 14.59 3.31 2.24
N THR A 235 15.13 3.28 1.06
CA THR A 235 15.06 2.13 0.17
C THR A 235 16.11 1.10 0.56
N GLY A 236 15.74 0.18 1.43
CA GLY A 236 16.49 -1.06 1.54
C GLY A 236 16.21 -1.92 0.29
N ASN A 237 17.25 -2.49 -0.32
CA ASN A 237 17.11 -3.44 -1.44
C ASN A 237 16.54 -4.80 -1.00
N ARG A 238 16.03 -4.90 0.22
CA ARG A 238 15.48 -6.12 0.77
C ARG A 238 13.98 -5.98 1.00
N ARG A 239 13.24 -6.98 0.56
CA ARG A 239 11.81 -7.15 0.83
C ARG A 239 11.59 -8.50 1.47
N THR A 240 10.69 -8.57 2.43
CA THR A 240 10.29 -9.83 3.07
C THR A 240 8.98 -10.29 2.46
N LEU A 241 8.98 -11.51 1.95
CA LEU A 241 7.80 -12.12 1.34
C LEU A 241 7.16 -13.08 2.34
N PHE A 242 5.89 -12.84 2.67
CA PHE A 242 5.08 -13.73 3.49
C PHE A 242 4.23 -14.61 2.57
N VAL A 243 4.49 -15.90 2.57
CA VAL A 243 3.79 -16.85 1.70
C VAL A 243 3.35 -18.10 2.45
N GLY A 244 2.19 -18.61 2.12
CA GLY A 244 1.75 -19.93 2.56
C GLY A 244 2.48 -21.05 1.81
N GLY A 245 2.38 -22.29 2.31
CA GLY A 245 3.07 -23.45 1.72
C GLY A 245 2.73 -23.69 0.24
N GLY A 246 1.46 -23.53 -0.15
CA GLY A 246 1.03 -23.68 -1.53
C GLY A 246 1.63 -22.62 -2.47
N ALA A 247 1.60 -21.34 -2.07
CA ALA A 247 2.19 -20.26 -2.86
C ALA A 247 3.72 -20.42 -2.99
N ARG A 248 4.40 -20.86 -1.92
CA ARG A 248 5.83 -21.18 -1.98
C ARG A 248 6.14 -22.27 -3.01
N HIS A 249 5.31 -23.32 -3.07
CA HIS A 249 5.48 -24.39 -4.06
C HIS A 249 5.36 -23.84 -5.49
N VAL A 250 4.34 -23.03 -5.77
CA VAL A 250 4.14 -22.42 -7.08
C VAL A 250 5.30 -21.51 -7.46
N ILE A 251 5.80 -20.67 -6.55
CA ILE A 251 6.95 -19.78 -6.80
C ILE A 251 8.21 -20.60 -7.13
N ASN A 252 8.46 -21.66 -6.37
CA ASN A 252 9.60 -22.54 -6.64
C ASN A 252 9.47 -23.27 -7.99
N GLU A 253 8.27 -23.68 -8.38
CA GLU A 253 8.02 -24.32 -9.66
C GLU A 253 8.21 -23.35 -10.83
N ILE A 254 7.71 -22.11 -10.71
CA ILE A 254 7.96 -21.04 -11.69
C ILE A 254 9.47 -20.81 -11.84
N GLY A 255 10.23 -20.74 -10.74
CA GLY A 255 11.69 -20.58 -10.76
C GLY A 255 12.38 -21.74 -11.48
N ARG A 256 11.95 -22.97 -11.21
CA ARG A 256 12.49 -24.20 -11.86
C ARG A 256 12.20 -24.23 -13.35
N LEU A 257 10.98 -23.89 -13.77
CA LEU A 257 10.55 -23.91 -15.18
C LEU A 257 11.20 -22.78 -16.00
N SER A 258 11.52 -21.66 -15.40
CA SER A 258 12.19 -20.53 -16.08
C SER A 258 13.69 -20.77 -16.35
N GLY A 259 14.24 -21.90 -15.94
CA GLY A 259 15.63 -22.28 -16.20
C GLY A 259 16.69 -21.46 -15.46
N ASN A 260 16.29 -20.60 -14.54
CA ASN A 260 17.18 -19.71 -13.78
C ASN A 260 17.77 -20.32 -12.51
N TYR A 261 17.69 -21.61 -12.31
CA TYR A 261 18.39 -22.29 -11.24
C TYR A 261 19.84 -22.58 -11.64
N GLN A 262 20.72 -21.64 -11.37
CA GLN A 262 22.13 -22.00 -11.17
C GLN A 262 22.24 -22.56 -9.74
N ILE A 263 22.46 -23.86 -9.64
CA ILE A 263 22.89 -24.50 -8.39
C ILE A 263 24.34 -24.03 -8.17
N MET A 264 24.54 -23.11 -7.23
CA MET A 264 25.86 -22.86 -6.66
C MET A 264 26.11 -23.84 -5.53
#